data_8b638392aa8109b93a2912de97c20e4b
#
_entry.id   8b638392aa8109b93a2912de97c20e4b
#
_cell.length_a   1.000
_cell.length_b   1.000
_cell.length_c   1.000
_cell.angle_alpha   90.00
_cell.angle_beta   90.00
_cell.angle_gamma   90.00
#
_symmetry.space_group_name_H-M   'P 1'
#
loop_
_entity.id
_entity.type
_entity.pdbx_description
1 polymer ?
#
loop_
_entity_poly.entity_id
_entity_poly.type
_entity_poly.pdbx_seq_one_letter_code
_entity_poly.pdbx_strand_id
1 'polypeptide(L)'
;MGSGHNSANYAVVYSYTGANYAANVTNAADGADVSGFYVTNTANNVTAYVNGDGMSTAPGGFAKGDWFKMTVNVVKADDTTASMDYYLADYRADNEADHYYLDTWQWVDLRQFGKIKKVAFGFEGTKRNAYGLTTPTYACLDDFGGTREISDAKKALAGITIPATVDLQTLFNLDNDNSTVTYAIVDNCDAAKATMAIADGILTISGLTDKTETSAVVSATQKGKIQFVNIPVEIDEEKASVNDVAVDADVRIFPVPATDRLNIRTAMTDYAVRIYATNGSLVMEQLGNNGSIAVPVNHLAKGVYILTIDNAQQSSRHRVVVK
;
A
#
# COMPACT_ATOMS: atom_id res chain seq x y z
N MET A 1 3.06 28.08 7.80
CA MET A 1 3.14 27.77 6.37
C MET A 1 3.01 29.06 5.59
N GLY A 2 3.82 29.29 4.59
CA GLY A 2 3.86 30.56 3.84
C GLY A 2 3.60 30.40 2.33
N SER A 3 3.30 29.19 1.87
CA SER A 3 3.09 28.89 0.45
C SER A 3 2.00 27.81 0.28
N GLY A 4 1.44 27.72 -0.93
CA GLY A 4 0.58 26.63 -1.34
C GLY A 4 1.32 25.29 -1.48
N HIS A 5 0.60 24.25 -1.86
CA HIS A 5 1.16 22.95 -2.23
C HIS A 5 1.86 23.09 -3.58
N ASN A 6 3.19 23.00 -3.59
CA ASN A 6 4.03 23.22 -4.79
C ASN A 6 3.76 24.53 -5.55
N SER A 7 3.13 25.52 -4.93
CA SER A 7 2.72 26.79 -5.52
C SER A 7 2.94 27.97 -4.58
N ALA A 8 2.86 29.19 -5.09
CA ALA A 8 2.95 30.41 -4.28
C ALA A 8 1.61 30.79 -3.61
N ASN A 9 0.50 30.30 -4.11
CA ASN A 9 -0.86 30.69 -3.71
C ASN A 9 -1.67 29.48 -3.26
N TYR A 10 -2.64 29.73 -2.39
CA TYR A 10 -3.65 28.76 -1.95
C TYR A 10 -4.95 29.49 -1.60
N ALA A 11 -6.04 28.76 -1.55
CA ALA A 11 -7.33 29.29 -1.10
C ALA A 11 -7.49 29.04 0.42
N VAL A 12 -8.17 29.96 1.09
CA VAL A 12 -8.63 29.74 2.47
C VAL A 12 -10.15 29.64 2.43
N VAL A 13 -10.68 28.49 2.86
CA VAL A 13 -12.11 28.30 3.04
C VAL A 13 -12.50 28.63 4.47
N TYR A 14 -13.66 29.26 4.61
CA TYR A 14 -14.27 29.66 5.89
C TYR A 14 -15.74 29.27 5.90
N SER A 15 -16.21 28.71 7.00
CA SER A 15 -17.64 28.47 7.21
C SER A 15 -18.00 28.71 8.67
N TYR A 16 -18.94 29.59 8.92
CA TYR A 16 -19.44 29.89 10.27
C TYR A 16 -20.89 29.42 10.38
N THR A 17 -21.23 28.73 11.49
CA THR A 17 -22.60 28.32 11.84
C THR A 17 -23.40 27.57 10.78
N GLY A 18 -22.80 26.59 10.11
CA GLY A 18 -23.50 25.72 9.14
C GLY A 18 -23.85 26.40 7.82
N ALA A 19 -23.43 27.66 7.59
CA ALA A 19 -23.50 28.28 6.29
C ALA A 19 -22.50 27.61 5.37
N ASN A 20 -22.98 26.75 4.46
CA ASN A 20 -22.18 26.10 3.47
C ASN A 20 -21.79 27.10 2.38
N TYR A 21 -20.59 27.66 2.43
CA TYR A 21 -20.02 28.37 1.30
C TYR A 21 -19.65 27.34 0.24
N ALA A 22 -20.45 27.32 -0.84
CA ALA A 22 -20.28 26.37 -1.91
C ALA A 22 -19.46 26.98 -3.04
N ALA A 23 -18.40 26.29 -3.44
CA ALA A 23 -17.80 26.51 -4.74
C ALA A 23 -18.59 25.74 -5.80
N ASN A 24 -19.07 26.43 -6.85
CA ASN A 24 -19.62 25.73 -8.00
C ASN A 24 -18.48 25.18 -8.84
N VAL A 25 -18.57 23.90 -9.20
CA VAL A 25 -17.69 23.33 -10.21
C VAL A 25 -18.13 23.92 -11.57
N THR A 26 -17.21 24.53 -12.30
CA THR A 26 -17.50 25.16 -13.59
C THR A 26 -18.04 24.12 -14.59
N ASN A 27 -19.09 24.47 -15.35
CA ASN A 27 -19.86 23.63 -16.29
C ASN A 27 -20.78 22.59 -15.62
N ALA A 28 -21.47 23.01 -14.60
CA ALA A 28 -22.18 22.19 -13.67
C ALA A 28 -23.55 21.62 -14.14
N ALA A 29 -23.98 21.75 -15.38
CA ALA A 29 -25.25 21.13 -15.81
C ALA A 29 -25.18 19.60 -15.67
N ASP A 30 -24.07 18.99 -16.11
CA ASP A 30 -23.84 17.53 -16.08
C ASP A 30 -22.85 17.09 -15.01
N GLY A 31 -22.33 18.02 -14.21
CA GLY A 31 -21.24 17.78 -13.28
C GLY A 31 -19.89 17.55 -13.98
N ALA A 32 -18.81 17.55 -13.20
CA ALA A 32 -17.46 17.27 -13.67
C ALA A 32 -16.79 16.20 -12.79
N ASP A 33 -15.87 15.46 -13.38
CA ASP A 33 -14.99 14.57 -12.62
C ASP A 33 -13.98 15.43 -11.87
N VAL A 34 -14.01 15.36 -10.54
CA VAL A 34 -13.09 16.07 -9.64
C VAL A 34 -12.28 15.04 -8.88
N SER A 35 -10.99 15.03 -9.15
CA SER A 35 -10.06 14.07 -8.54
C SER A 35 -9.92 14.26 -7.03
N GLY A 36 -9.80 15.52 -6.57
CA GLY A 36 -9.61 15.88 -5.18
C GLY A 36 -8.96 17.25 -5.02
N PHE A 37 -8.36 17.48 -3.89
CA PHE A 37 -7.61 18.70 -3.55
C PHE A 37 -6.65 18.43 -2.39
N TYR A 38 -5.68 19.33 -2.20
CA TYR A 38 -4.86 19.32 -0.99
C TYR A 38 -5.47 20.23 0.08
N VAL A 39 -5.37 19.78 1.35
CA VAL A 39 -5.84 20.52 2.52
C VAL A 39 -4.76 20.57 3.59
N THR A 40 -4.74 21.65 4.33
CA THR A 40 -3.94 21.79 5.56
C THR A 40 -4.59 22.80 6.52
N ASN A 41 -4.11 22.81 7.77
CA ASN A 41 -4.55 23.79 8.76
C ASN A 41 -4.01 25.19 8.47
N THR A 42 -4.76 26.22 8.90
CA THR A 42 -4.20 27.57 9.03
C THR A 42 -3.32 27.64 10.27
N ALA A 43 -2.39 28.62 10.32
CA ALA A 43 -1.59 28.88 11.51
C ALA A 43 -2.45 29.19 12.75
N ASN A 44 -3.60 29.83 12.52
CA ASN A 44 -4.55 30.16 13.59
C ASN A 44 -5.19 28.93 14.22
N ASN A 45 -5.56 27.93 13.39
CA ASN A 45 -6.04 26.62 13.87
C ASN A 45 -4.97 25.93 14.72
N VAL A 46 -3.73 25.86 14.21
CA VAL A 46 -2.63 25.20 14.94
C VAL A 46 -2.39 25.89 16.28
N THR A 47 -2.43 27.25 16.32
CA THR A 47 -2.32 27.99 17.58
C THR A 47 -3.43 27.61 18.54
N ALA A 48 -4.68 27.47 18.07
CA ALA A 48 -5.80 27.06 18.91
C ALA A 48 -5.65 25.63 19.43
N TYR A 49 -5.11 24.71 18.63
CA TYR A 49 -4.86 23.33 19.06
C TYR A 49 -3.79 23.22 20.14
N VAL A 50 -2.73 24.02 20.02
CA VAL A 50 -1.57 23.96 20.94
C VAL A 50 -1.81 24.80 22.22
N ASN A 51 -2.29 26.03 22.06
CA ASN A 51 -2.37 27.01 23.14
C ASN A 51 -3.79 27.27 23.65
N GLY A 52 -4.80 26.79 22.90
CA GLY A 52 -6.20 27.13 23.11
C GLY A 52 -6.64 28.40 22.38
N ASP A 53 -7.94 28.54 22.19
CA ASP A 53 -8.58 29.66 21.50
C ASP A 53 -8.98 30.83 22.44
N GLY A 54 -8.86 30.63 23.75
CA GLY A 54 -9.23 31.60 24.78
C GLY A 54 -10.72 31.84 24.95
N MET A 55 -11.59 31.16 24.19
CA MET A 55 -13.05 31.36 24.15
C MET A 55 -13.83 30.12 24.53
N SER A 56 -13.22 28.95 24.45
CA SER A 56 -13.84 27.67 24.80
C SER A 56 -14.15 27.58 26.29
N THR A 57 -15.23 26.88 26.64
CA THR A 57 -15.56 26.52 28.04
C THR A 57 -14.52 25.57 28.63
N ALA A 58 -13.78 24.83 27.80
CA ALA A 58 -12.64 24.02 28.19
C ALA A 58 -11.36 24.75 27.79
N PRO A 59 -10.75 25.55 28.67
CA PRO A 59 -9.56 26.35 28.32
C PRO A 59 -8.33 25.50 28.02
N GLY A 60 -7.35 26.09 27.35
CA GLY A 60 -6.12 25.42 26.94
C GLY A 60 -6.23 24.75 25.56
N GLY A 61 -5.13 24.18 25.12
CA GLY A 61 -5.04 23.45 23.85
C GLY A 61 -5.89 22.19 23.80
N PHE A 62 -5.75 21.44 22.74
CA PHE A 62 -6.43 20.14 22.60
C PHE A 62 -5.85 19.13 23.59
N ALA A 63 -6.75 18.37 24.19
CA ALA A 63 -6.46 17.29 25.11
C ALA A 63 -7.08 15.98 24.55
N LYS A 64 -6.80 14.86 25.19
CA LYS A 64 -7.41 13.57 24.83
C LYS A 64 -8.94 13.70 24.74
N GLY A 65 -9.49 13.26 23.62
CA GLY A 65 -10.92 13.35 23.28
C GLY A 65 -11.27 14.54 22.38
N ASP A 66 -10.39 15.54 22.25
CA ASP A 66 -10.62 16.68 21.36
C ASP A 66 -10.38 16.33 19.89
N TRP A 67 -11.15 16.98 19.03
CA TRP A 67 -11.00 16.83 17.58
C TRP A 67 -11.55 18.06 16.85
N PHE A 68 -11.08 18.23 15.61
CA PHE A 68 -11.60 19.22 14.67
C PHE A 68 -11.59 18.64 13.25
N LYS A 69 -12.70 18.72 12.55
CA LYS A 69 -12.84 18.19 11.21
C LYS A 69 -13.42 19.21 10.24
N MET A 70 -13.09 19.03 8.99
CA MET A 70 -13.77 19.61 7.83
C MET A 70 -14.73 18.56 7.25
N THR A 71 -15.98 18.94 7.00
CA THR A 71 -16.94 18.13 6.25
C THR A 71 -16.99 18.64 4.83
N VAL A 72 -16.70 17.76 3.87
CA VAL A 72 -16.82 18.03 2.43
C VAL A 72 -18.21 17.56 2.00
N ASN A 73 -19.06 18.49 1.59
CA ASN A 73 -20.42 18.22 1.12
C ASN A 73 -20.46 18.39 -0.40
N VAL A 74 -20.98 17.41 -1.11
CA VAL A 74 -21.05 17.44 -2.58
C VAL A 74 -22.51 17.33 -3.06
N VAL A 75 -22.80 18.01 -4.17
CA VAL A 75 -23.98 17.75 -4.99
C VAL A 75 -23.50 17.05 -6.24
N LYS A 76 -23.98 15.83 -6.47
CA LYS A 76 -23.59 14.98 -7.59
C LYS A 76 -24.33 15.36 -8.88
N ALA A 77 -23.93 14.76 -10.00
CA ALA A 77 -24.53 15.01 -11.31
C ALA A 77 -26.05 14.72 -11.36
N ASP A 78 -26.50 13.74 -10.58
CA ASP A 78 -27.91 13.34 -10.44
C ASP A 78 -28.70 14.14 -9.40
N ASP A 79 -28.15 15.26 -8.93
CA ASP A 79 -28.68 16.15 -7.88
C ASP A 79 -28.80 15.53 -6.49
N THR A 80 -28.31 14.30 -6.30
CA THR A 80 -28.16 13.71 -4.96
C THR A 80 -27.01 14.36 -4.23
N THR A 81 -27.06 14.31 -2.88
CA THR A 81 -26.00 14.84 -2.02
C THR A 81 -25.23 13.71 -1.35
N ALA A 82 -23.95 13.94 -1.11
CA ALA A 82 -23.11 13.07 -0.32
C ALA A 82 -22.12 13.91 0.49
N SER A 83 -21.51 13.33 1.52
CA SER A 83 -20.51 14.01 2.32
C SER A 83 -19.44 13.06 2.80
N MET A 84 -18.28 13.63 3.14
CA MET A 84 -17.21 12.94 3.85
C MET A 84 -16.59 13.87 4.89
N ASP A 85 -16.14 13.28 5.97
CA ASP A 85 -15.41 13.99 7.03
C ASP A 85 -13.90 13.82 6.82
N TYR A 86 -13.16 14.90 7.05
CA TYR A 86 -11.71 14.92 7.04
C TYR A 86 -11.19 15.59 8.30
N TYR A 87 -10.46 14.81 9.14
CA TYR A 87 -9.98 15.33 10.42
C TYR A 87 -8.71 16.16 10.22
N LEU A 88 -8.79 17.44 10.59
CA LEU A 88 -7.69 18.39 10.59
C LEU A 88 -6.86 18.32 11.87
N ALA A 89 -7.48 17.86 12.97
CA ALA A 89 -6.85 17.48 14.22
C ALA A 89 -7.66 16.38 14.90
N ASP A 90 -7.00 15.37 15.46
CA ASP A 90 -7.64 14.25 16.15
C ASP A 90 -6.81 13.78 17.35
N TYR A 91 -7.38 13.93 18.56
CA TYR A 91 -6.78 13.56 19.84
C TYR A 91 -7.63 12.53 20.57
N ARG A 92 -8.46 11.76 19.84
CA ARG A 92 -9.40 10.80 20.44
C ARG A 92 -8.77 9.43 20.73
N ALA A 93 -7.70 9.07 20.04
CA ALA A 93 -7.05 7.78 20.19
C ALA A 93 -6.61 7.51 21.64
N ASP A 94 -6.65 6.24 22.05
CA ASP A 94 -6.14 5.84 23.36
C ASP A 94 -4.61 5.90 23.42
N ASN A 95 -3.94 5.58 22.32
CA ASN A 95 -2.51 5.77 22.15
C ASN A 95 -2.23 7.24 21.85
N GLU A 96 -1.56 7.96 22.73
CA GLU A 96 -1.23 9.37 22.55
C GLU A 96 -0.29 9.62 21.35
N ALA A 97 0.49 8.62 20.93
CA ALA A 97 1.31 8.71 19.73
C ALA A 97 0.47 8.88 18.44
N ASP A 98 -0.82 8.49 18.48
CA ASP A 98 -1.75 8.66 17.36
C ASP A 98 -2.44 10.04 17.35
N HIS A 99 -2.24 10.88 18.39
CA HIS A 99 -2.76 12.24 18.41
C HIS A 99 -2.05 13.09 17.36
N TYR A 100 -2.82 13.88 16.60
CA TYR A 100 -2.24 14.71 15.54
C TYR A 100 -3.05 15.97 15.27
N TYR A 101 -2.39 16.91 14.65
CA TYR A 101 -2.99 17.92 13.76
C TYR A 101 -2.19 17.96 12.46
N LEU A 102 -2.86 18.29 11.35
CA LEU A 102 -2.17 18.41 10.06
C LEU A 102 -1.26 19.64 10.08
N ASP A 103 0.02 19.44 9.84
CA ASP A 103 1.05 20.46 9.72
C ASP A 103 1.63 20.55 8.29
N THR A 104 1.19 19.65 7.41
CA THR A 104 1.56 19.55 6.01
C THR A 104 0.32 19.41 5.13
N TRP A 105 0.48 19.63 3.83
CA TRP A 105 -0.58 19.42 2.85
C TRP A 105 -0.92 17.95 2.71
N GLN A 106 -2.23 17.61 2.74
CA GLN A 106 -2.74 16.26 2.63
C GLN A 106 -3.79 16.17 1.54
N TRP A 107 -3.77 15.10 0.74
CA TRP A 107 -4.72 14.88 -0.35
C TRP A 107 -6.07 14.39 0.17
N VAL A 108 -7.15 14.99 -0.30
CA VAL A 108 -8.55 14.57 -0.11
C VAL A 108 -9.08 14.07 -1.42
N ASP A 109 -9.36 12.77 -1.52
CA ASP A 109 -9.85 12.13 -2.75
C ASP A 109 -11.37 12.27 -2.89
N LEU A 110 -11.82 12.84 -4.00
CA LEU A 110 -13.25 13.03 -4.30
C LEU A 110 -13.78 12.06 -5.37
N ARG A 111 -12.94 11.23 -5.97
CA ARG A 111 -13.32 10.31 -7.07
C ARG A 111 -14.45 9.35 -6.70
N GLN A 112 -14.57 9.00 -5.42
CA GLN A 112 -15.66 8.16 -4.89
C GLN A 112 -17.07 8.73 -5.12
N PHE A 113 -17.18 10.03 -5.35
CA PHE A 113 -18.47 10.69 -5.57
C PHE A 113 -18.91 10.70 -7.04
N GLY A 114 -18.02 10.32 -7.97
CA GLY A 114 -18.25 10.43 -9.40
C GLY A 114 -18.33 11.90 -9.84
N LYS A 115 -19.19 12.20 -10.81
CA LYS A 115 -19.35 13.58 -11.28
C LYS A 115 -20.04 14.48 -10.27
N ILE A 116 -19.42 15.63 -9.99
CA ILE A 116 -19.81 16.60 -8.97
C ILE A 116 -20.22 17.92 -9.62
N LYS A 117 -21.39 18.44 -9.24
CA LYS A 117 -21.87 19.79 -9.63
C LYS A 117 -21.39 20.87 -8.66
N LYS A 118 -21.29 20.52 -7.37
CA LYS A 118 -21.05 21.50 -6.30
C LYS A 118 -20.29 20.87 -5.14
N VAL A 119 -19.36 21.61 -4.58
CA VAL A 119 -18.64 21.27 -3.34
C VAL A 119 -18.85 22.39 -2.32
N ALA A 120 -19.16 22.02 -1.08
CA ALA A 120 -19.27 22.94 0.04
C ALA A 120 -18.49 22.39 1.24
N PHE A 121 -18.01 23.28 2.09
CA PHE A 121 -17.22 22.94 3.25
C PHE A 121 -17.91 23.38 4.54
N GLY A 122 -18.00 22.48 5.50
CA GLY A 122 -18.43 22.74 6.87
C GLY A 122 -17.34 22.39 7.86
N PHE A 123 -17.47 22.82 9.11
CA PHE A 123 -16.52 22.51 10.18
C PHE A 123 -17.25 22.09 11.44
N GLU A 124 -16.68 21.10 12.13
CA GLU A 124 -17.16 20.64 13.44
C GLU A 124 -15.97 20.35 14.35
N GLY A 125 -16.21 20.42 15.68
CA GLY A 125 -15.19 20.16 16.67
C GLY A 125 -15.73 20.14 18.09
N THR A 126 -14.87 19.77 19.02
CA THR A 126 -15.19 19.64 20.47
C THR A 126 -15.10 20.95 21.22
N LYS A 127 -14.19 21.85 20.88
CA LYS A 127 -13.99 23.13 21.58
C LYS A 127 -15.15 24.08 21.28
N ARG A 128 -15.97 24.35 22.30
CA ARG A 128 -17.22 25.11 22.17
C ARG A 128 -17.46 26.02 23.38
N ASN A 129 -18.33 26.98 23.19
CA ASN A 129 -18.97 27.76 24.24
C ASN A 129 -20.48 27.89 23.99
N ALA A 130 -21.17 28.75 24.73
CA ALA A 130 -22.62 28.97 24.58
C ALA A 130 -23.03 29.47 23.17
N TYR A 131 -22.12 30.03 22.41
CA TYR A 131 -22.35 30.59 21.08
C TYR A 131 -21.98 29.62 19.92
N GLY A 132 -21.38 28.47 20.25
CA GLY A 132 -21.02 27.46 19.25
C GLY A 132 -19.56 27.04 19.28
N LEU A 133 -19.06 26.68 18.10
CA LEU A 133 -17.69 26.24 17.91
C LEU A 133 -16.72 27.42 18.11
N THR A 134 -15.68 27.25 18.92
CA THR A 134 -14.68 28.27 19.20
C THR A 134 -13.37 28.07 18.45
N THR A 135 -13.05 26.84 18.06
CA THR A 135 -11.93 26.58 17.13
C THR A 135 -12.17 27.37 15.83
N PRO A 136 -11.17 28.09 15.31
CA PRO A 136 -11.31 28.84 14.07
C PRO A 136 -11.74 27.94 12.90
N THR A 137 -12.85 28.29 12.25
CA THR A 137 -13.48 27.47 11.20
C THR A 137 -12.90 27.74 9.83
N TYR A 138 -11.59 27.49 9.68
CA TYR A 138 -10.83 27.70 8.47
C TYR A 138 -10.07 26.45 8.04
N ALA A 139 -9.81 26.30 6.75
CA ALA A 139 -8.80 25.40 6.20
C ALA A 139 -8.13 26.04 4.97
N CYS A 140 -6.88 25.70 4.73
CA CYS A 140 -6.20 26.03 3.48
C CYS A 140 -6.43 24.92 2.47
N LEU A 141 -6.79 25.29 1.23
CA LEU A 141 -6.99 24.36 0.11
C LEU A 141 -6.08 24.77 -1.06
N ASP A 142 -5.56 23.76 -1.78
CA ASP A 142 -4.83 23.95 -3.02
C ASP A 142 -5.06 22.81 -4.01
N ASP A 143 -4.67 23.02 -5.26
CA ASP A 143 -4.74 22.03 -6.37
C ASP A 143 -6.12 21.37 -6.50
N PHE A 144 -7.19 22.15 -6.41
CA PHE A 144 -8.55 21.63 -6.56
C PHE A 144 -8.79 21.08 -7.98
N GLY A 145 -9.12 19.77 -8.08
CA GLY A 145 -9.24 19.05 -9.34
C GLY A 145 -7.89 18.65 -9.95
N GLY A 146 -6.80 18.85 -9.21
CA GLY A 146 -5.44 18.50 -9.60
C GLY A 146 -5.15 16.99 -9.47
N THR A 147 -3.86 16.68 -9.35
CA THR A 147 -3.36 15.30 -9.23
C THR A 147 -2.70 15.11 -7.86
N ARG A 148 -3.01 14.00 -7.21
CA ARG A 148 -2.27 13.62 -6.00
C ARG A 148 -0.83 13.25 -6.32
N GLU A 149 0.09 13.54 -5.42
CA GLU A 149 1.47 13.06 -5.53
C GLU A 149 1.54 11.56 -5.26
N ILE A 150 2.20 10.84 -6.15
CA ILE A 150 2.43 9.41 -6.03
C ILE A 150 3.92 9.17 -6.24
N SER A 151 4.57 8.57 -5.25
CA SER A 151 5.95 8.12 -5.37
C SER A 151 5.99 6.77 -6.07
N ASP A 152 7.00 6.53 -6.90
CA ASP A 152 7.25 5.19 -7.42
C ASP A 152 7.85 4.31 -6.32
N ALA A 153 7.36 3.07 -6.23
CA ALA A 153 7.99 2.07 -5.40
C ALA A 153 9.45 1.90 -5.82
N LYS A 154 10.34 1.87 -4.83
CA LYS A 154 11.75 1.64 -5.09
C LYS A 154 11.92 0.40 -5.96
N LYS A 155 12.86 0.44 -6.89
CA LYS A 155 13.17 -0.56 -7.94
C LYS A 155 13.20 -2.06 -7.52
N ALA A 156 13.09 -2.34 -6.22
CA ALA A 156 13.08 -3.69 -5.64
C ALA A 156 11.84 -4.54 -6.03
N LEU A 157 10.81 -3.93 -6.64
CA LEU A 157 9.58 -4.62 -7.04
C LEU A 157 9.52 -4.96 -8.54
N ALA A 158 10.52 -4.62 -9.33
CA ALA A 158 10.61 -5.04 -10.73
C ALA A 158 11.00 -6.52 -10.82
N GLY A 159 10.27 -7.30 -11.59
CA GLY A 159 10.53 -8.72 -11.82
C GLY A 159 10.13 -9.63 -10.64
N ILE A 160 9.01 -9.38 -10.00
CA ILE A 160 8.49 -10.19 -8.90
C ILE A 160 8.02 -11.55 -9.41
N THR A 161 8.52 -12.62 -8.79
CA THR A 161 7.95 -13.96 -8.96
C THR A 161 6.66 -14.07 -8.15
N ILE A 162 5.56 -14.45 -8.77
CA ILE A 162 4.25 -14.53 -8.13
C ILE A 162 3.99 -15.97 -7.62
N PRO A 163 3.35 -16.14 -6.47
CA PRO A 163 2.88 -15.13 -5.53
C PRO A 163 4.03 -14.41 -4.81
N ALA A 164 3.88 -13.09 -4.64
CA ALA A 164 4.87 -12.27 -3.96
C ALA A 164 4.26 -11.59 -2.73
N THR A 165 5.08 -11.35 -1.73
CA THR A 165 4.72 -10.57 -0.55
C THR A 165 5.64 -9.36 -0.41
N VAL A 166 5.07 -8.22 -0.03
CA VAL A 166 5.79 -6.97 0.17
C VAL A 166 5.45 -6.42 1.54
N ASP A 167 6.48 -6.19 2.36
CA ASP A 167 6.32 -5.45 3.61
C ASP A 167 6.15 -3.98 3.28
N LEU A 168 4.92 -3.48 3.47
CA LEU A 168 4.54 -2.11 3.14
C LEU A 168 5.28 -1.07 3.98
N GLN A 169 5.67 -1.39 5.20
CA GLN A 169 6.43 -0.46 6.04
C GLN A 169 7.72 0.01 5.37
N THR A 170 8.32 -0.83 4.52
CA THR A 170 9.58 -0.51 3.83
C THR A 170 9.43 0.48 2.67
N LEU A 171 8.20 0.72 2.21
CA LEU A 171 7.92 1.55 1.04
C LEU A 171 7.64 3.02 1.37
N PHE A 172 7.27 3.32 2.61
CA PHE A 172 6.82 4.64 3.04
C PHE A 172 7.83 5.29 4.00
N ASN A 173 7.77 6.62 4.08
CA ASN A 173 8.51 7.39 5.08
C ASN A 173 7.63 7.57 6.31
N LEU A 174 7.72 6.63 7.25
CA LEU A 174 6.91 6.60 8.46
C LEU A 174 7.69 7.11 9.67
N ASP A 175 6.98 7.73 10.60
CA ASP A 175 7.55 8.12 11.89
C ASP A 175 7.77 6.85 12.75
N ASN A 176 8.90 6.77 13.42
CA ASN A 176 9.23 5.64 14.31
C ASN A 176 8.91 6.00 15.77
N ASP A 177 7.64 6.23 16.07
CA ASP A 177 7.16 6.71 17.38
C ASP A 177 6.02 5.89 17.98
N ASN A 178 5.85 4.64 17.53
CA ASN A 178 4.79 3.71 17.93
C ASN A 178 3.35 4.19 17.61
N SER A 179 3.19 5.18 16.74
CA SER A 179 1.87 5.53 16.22
C SER A 179 1.37 4.49 15.21
N THR A 180 0.05 4.35 15.15
CA THR A 180 -0.61 3.37 14.28
C THR A 180 -0.48 3.76 12.82
N VAL A 181 -0.11 2.78 11.98
CA VAL A 181 -0.09 2.92 10.52
C VAL A 181 -1.21 2.08 9.91
N THR A 182 -1.99 2.67 9.03
CA THR A 182 -3.01 1.96 8.26
C THR A 182 -2.64 1.98 6.77
N TYR A 183 -2.87 0.85 6.09
CA TYR A 183 -2.58 0.69 4.66
C TYR A 183 -3.85 0.40 3.88
N ALA A 184 -3.93 0.90 2.65
CA ALA A 184 -5.05 0.61 1.76
C ALA A 184 -4.61 0.54 0.30
N ILE A 185 -5.26 -0.31 -0.51
CA ILE A 185 -5.16 -0.26 -1.97
C ILE A 185 -6.14 0.82 -2.44
N VAL A 186 -5.60 1.90 -3.01
CA VAL A 186 -6.38 3.07 -3.43
C VAL A 186 -6.78 2.99 -4.90
N ASP A 187 -5.84 2.55 -5.75
CA ASP A 187 -6.12 2.16 -7.12
C ASP A 187 -5.67 0.71 -7.30
N ASN A 188 -6.61 -0.16 -7.61
CA ASN A 188 -6.32 -1.57 -7.75
C ASN A 188 -5.64 -1.87 -9.09
N CYS A 189 -4.89 -2.96 -9.14
CA CYS A 189 -4.36 -3.48 -10.40
C CYS A 189 -5.49 -3.99 -11.31
N ASP A 190 -5.16 -4.26 -12.57
CA ASP A 190 -6.07 -4.93 -13.51
C ASP A 190 -6.41 -6.34 -12.97
N ALA A 191 -7.65 -6.52 -12.56
CA ALA A 191 -8.13 -7.77 -11.96
C ALA A 191 -8.08 -8.98 -12.91
N ALA A 192 -7.97 -8.74 -14.23
CA ALA A 192 -7.74 -9.81 -15.21
C ALA A 192 -6.28 -10.30 -15.23
N LYS A 193 -5.37 -9.52 -14.65
CA LYS A 193 -3.93 -9.78 -14.69
C LYS A 193 -3.38 -10.25 -13.35
N ALA A 194 -3.80 -9.61 -12.27
CA ALA A 194 -3.34 -9.93 -10.92
C ALA A 194 -4.40 -9.62 -9.87
N THR A 195 -4.24 -10.19 -8.69
CA THR A 195 -5.01 -9.83 -7.49
C THR A 195 -4.05 -9.35 -6.41
N MET A 196 -4.52 -8.40 -5.61
CA MET A 196 -3.76 -7.85 -4.49
C MET A 196 -4.61 -7.80 -3.23
N ALA A 197 -4.00 -8.13 -2.09
CA ALA A 197 -4.63 -8.06 -0.79
C ALA A 197 -3.64 -7.57 0.26
N ILE A 198 -4.11 -6.82 1.25
CA ILE A 198 -3.30 -6.35 2.38
C ILE A 198 -3.82 -7.02 3.65
N ALA A 199 -2.90 -7.63 4.40
CA ALA A 199 -3.14 -8.13 5.76
C ALA A 199 -1.91 -7.86 6.62
N ASP A 200 -2.10 -7.33 7.82
CA ASP A 200 -1.03 -7.07 8.80
C ASP A 200 0.18 -6.29 8.25
N GLY A 201 -0.07 -5.31 7.38
CA GLY A 201 0.98 -4.50 6.75
C GLY A 201 1.73 -5.21 5.62
N ILE A 202 1.34 -6.41 5.26
CA ILE A 202 1.90 -7.18 4.15
C ILE A 202 0.95 -7.12 2.95
N LEU A 203 1.47 -6.68 1.81
CA LEU A 203 0.79 -6.79 0.52
C LEU A 203 1.12 -8.13 -0.11
N THR A 204 0.10 -8.92 -0.41
CA THR A 204 0.21 -10.15 -1.19
C THR A 204 -0.25 -9.91 -2.61
N ILE A 205 0.57 -10.32 -3.59
CA ILE A 205 0.31 -10.17 -5.02
C ILE A 205 0.27 -11.57 -5.62
N SER A 206 -0.81 -11.91 -6.33
CA SER A 206 -1.00 -13.20 -7.02
C SER A 206 -1.31 -12.95 -8.50
N GLY A 207 -0.56 -13.59 -9.39
CA GLY A 207 -0.78 -13.49 -10.84
C GLY A 207 -1.89 -14.39 -11.33
N LEU A 208 -2.64 -13.92 -12.32
CA LEU A 208 -3.71 -14.67 -13.00
C LEU A 208 -3.34 -15.01 -14.45
N THR A 209 -2.38 -14.31 -15.04
CA THR A 209 -1.92 -14.52 -16.42
C THR A 209 -0.40 -14.47 -16.47
N ASP A 210 0.15 -15.26 -17.38
CA ASP A 210 1.57 -15.22 -17.69
C ASP A 210 1.92 -13.94 -18.48
N LYS A 211 3.14 -13.46 -18.30
CA LYS A 211 3.71 -12.32 -19.05
C LYS A 211 2.80 -11.10 -19.12
N THR A 212 2.67 -10.39 -18.02
CA THR A 212 1.81 -9.21 -17.97
C THR A 212 2.43 -8.11 -17.12
N GLU A 213 2.07 -6.88 -17.45
CA GLU A 213 2.38 -5.71 -16.66
C GLU A 213 1.09 -5.11 -16.11
N THR A 214 1.08 -4.76 -14.84
CA THR A 214 0.02 -4.02 -14.19
C THR A 214 0.60 -3.16 -13.07
N SER A 215 -0.21 -2.32 -12.44
CA SER A 215 0.22 -1.53 -11.30
C SER A 215 -0.95 -1.28 -10.37
N ALA A 216 -0.64 -1.00 -9.11
CA ALA A 216 -1.60 -0.54 -8.13
C ALA A 216 -1.03 0.65 -7.36
N VAL A 217 -1.90 1.49 -6.81
CA VAL A 217 -1.50 2.53 -5.87
C VAL A 217 -1.92 2.11 -4.47
N VAL A 218 -0.95 2.04 -3.58
CA VAL A 218 -1.15 1.75 -2.16
C VAL A 218 -0.91 3.02 -1.35
N SER A 219 -1.69 3.23 -0.31
CA SER A 219 -1.48 4.33 0.64
C SER A 219 -1.06 3.80 2.01
N ALA A 220 -0.29 4.62 2.72
CA ALA A 220 -0.08 4.52 4.15
C ALA A 220 -0.57 5.80 4.83
N THR A 221 -1.34 5.66 5.90
CA THR A 221 -1.81 6.78 6.72
C THR A 221 -1.28 6.62 8.14
N GLN A 222 -0.59 7.66 8.62
CA GLN A 222 -0.05 7.75 9.97
C GLN A 222 -0.28 9.17 10.51
N LYS A 223 -0.91 9.32 11.66
CA LYS A 223 -1.20 10.62 12.27
C LYS A 223 -1.85 11.61 11.28
N GLY A 224 -2.86 11.16 10.53
CA GLY A 224 -3.56 11.95 9.51
C GLY A 224 -2.74 12.27 8.24
N LYS A 225 -1.44 11.98 8.21
CA LYS A 225 -0.60 12.13 7.02
C LYS A 225 -0.75 10.92 6.12
N ILE A 226 -1.10 11.14 4.86
CA ILE A 226 -1.27 10.10 3.86
C ILE A 226 -0.17 10.18 2.80
N GLN A 227 0.45 9.05 2.49
CA GLN A 227 1.43 8.89 1.43
C GLN A 227 0.91 7.88 0.42
N PHE A 228 1.24 8.05 -0.85
CA PHE A 228 0.84 7.15 -1.93
C PHE A 228 2.07 6.62 -2.65
N VAL A 229 2.09 5.32 -2.91
CA VAL A 229 3.16 4.65 -3.64
C VAL A 229 2.56 3.84 -4.78
N ASN A 230 3.07 4.03 -6.00
CA ASN A 230 2.76 3.19 -7.14
C ASN A 230 3.59 1.90 -7.06
N ILE A 231 2.94 0.76 -7.16
CA ILE A 231 3.55 -0.57 -7.17
C ILE A 231 3.41 -1.17 -8.57
N PRO A 232 4.44 -1.06 -9.42
CA PRO A 232 4.45 -1.75 -10.69
C PRO A 232 4.64 -3.24 -10.45
N VAL A 233 3.93 -4.06 -11.21
CA VAL A 233 4.00 -5.52 -11.18
C VAL A 233 4.32 -6.01 -12.59
N GLU A 234 5.48 -6.59 -12.75
CA GLU A 234 5.89 -7.28 -13.97
C GLU A 234 5.91 -8.78 -13.67
N ILE A 235 5.10 -9.54 -14.39
CA ILE A 235 5.04 -10.99 -14.29
C ILE A 235 5.85 -11.57 -15.44
N ASP A 236 6.92 -12.30 -15.14
CA ASP A 236 7.79 -12.92 -16.13
C ASP A 236 7.49 -14.42 -16.22
N GLU A 237 7.21 -14.93 -17.43
CA GLU A 237 6.96 -16.35 -17.70
C GLU A 237 8.08 -17.27 -17.21
N GLU A 238 9.32 -16.85 -17.31
CA GLU A 238 10.47 -17.68 -16.91
C GLU A 238 10.52 -17.92 -15.38
N LYS A 239 9.83 -17.09 -14.62
CA LYS A 239 9.76 -17.20 -13.14
C LYS A 239 8.43 -17.72 -12.61
N ALA A 240 7.36 -17.73 -13.40
CA ALA A 240 6.05 -18.27 -13.01
C ALA A 240 6.01 -19.82 -12.98
N SER A 241 6.98 -20.48 -13.57
CA SER A 241 7.09 -21.94 -13.53
C SER A 241 8.06 -22.37 -12.43
N VAL A 242 7.48 -22.96 -11.43
CA VAL A 242 8.06 -23.60 -10.24
C VAL A 242 8.02 -22.69 -9.01
N ASN A 243 7.04 -22.91 -8.16
CA ASN A 243 7.24 -22.65 -6.73
C ASN A 243 8.56 -23.30 -6.34
N ASP A 244 9.60 -22.50 -6.16
CA ASP A 244 10.68 -22.91 -5.29
C ASP A 244 10.07 -23.04 -3.90
N VAL A 245 9.59 -24.25 -3.59
CA VAL A 245 9.44 -24.65 -2.22
C VAL A 245 10.80 -24.37 -1.60
N ALA A 246 10.80 -23.50 -0.59
CA ALA A 246 11.94 -22.96 0.11
C ALA A 246 13.26 -23.62 -0.31
N VAL A 247 14.09 -22.91 -1.08
CA VAL A 247 15.44 -23.37 -1.35
C VAL A 247 16.08 -23.51 0.01
N ASP A 248 16.14 -24.75 0.50
CA ASP A 248 16.91 -25.06 1.68
C ASP A 248 18.32 -24.59 1.34
N ALA A 249 18.82 -23.56 2.02
CA ALA A 249 20.10 -22.91 1.74
C ALA A 249 21.28 -23.92 1.76
N ASP A 250 21.01 -25.16 2.17
CA ASP A 250 21.98 -26.22 2.33
C ASP A 250 21.99 -27.27 1.18
N VAL A 251 21.09 -27.21 0.18
CA VAL A 251 21.14 -28.14 -0.96
C VAL A 251 21.99 -27.58 -2.08
N ARG A 252 23.07 -28.29 -2.44
CA ARG A 252 23.95 -27.96 -3.58
C ARG A 252 24.05 -29.13 -4.54
N ILE A 253 23.81 -28.88 -5.83
CA ILE A 253 23.85 -29.86 -6.91
C ILE A 253 24.90 -29.43 -7.94
N PHE A 254 25.89 -30.28 -8.21
CA PHE A 254 26.94 -29.97 -9.15
C PHE A 254 27.57 -31.26 -9.74
N PRO A 255 28.15 -31.18 -10.95
CA PRO A 255 28.06 -30.08 -11.92
C PRO A 255 26.68 -30.04 -12.61
N VAL A 256 26.20 -28.87 -12.95
CA VAL A 256 25.04 -28.70 -13.84
C VAL A 256 25.49 -27.76 -14.94
N PRO A 257 25.56 -28.22 -16.21
CA PRO A 257 25.18 -29.54 -16.75
C PRO A 257 26.10 -30.70 -16.32
N ALA A 258 25.51 -31.90 -16.21
CA ALA A 258 26.21 -33.14 -15.87
C ALA A 258 26.39 -34.05 -17.07
N THR A 259 27.48 -34.84 -17.10
CA THR A 259 27.74 -35.87 -18.10
C THR A 259 27.61 -37.28 -17.50
N ASP A 260 28.27 -37.52 -16.36
CA ASP A 260 28.38 -38.84 -15.77
C ASP A 260 27.56 -38.94 -14.47
N ARG A 261 27.64 -37.95 -13.60
CA ARG A 261 27.04 -37.94 -12.28
C ARG A 261 26.67 -36.54 -11.81
N LEU A 262 25.66 -36.45 -10.97
CA LEU A 262 25.32 -35.29 -10.16
C LEU A 262 25.79 -35.55 -8.71
N ASN A 263 26.55 -34.66 -8.14
CA ASN A 263 26.85 -34.66 -6.72
C ASN A 263 25.86 -33.75 -6.00
N ILE A 264 25.23 -34.28 -4.99
CA ILE A 264 24.25 -33.58 -4.17
C ILE A 264 24.81 -33.45 -2.79
N ARG A 265 24.86 -32.24 -2.26
CA ARG A 265 25.14 -31.96 -0.83
C ARG A 265 23.88 -31.41 -0.19
N THR A 266 23.51 -31.94 0.94
CA THR A 266 22.34 -31.51 1.71
C THR A 266 22.58 -31.75 3.21
N ALA A 267 21.92 -30.97 4.06
CA ALA A 267 21.84 -31.23 5.50
C ALA A 267 20.75 -32.25 5.85
N MET A 268 19.92 -32.67 4.88
CA MET A 268 18.87 -33.68 5.10
C MET A 268 19.47 -35.01 5.49
N THR A 269 18.76 -35.75 6.35
CA THR A 269 19.02 -37.12 6.71
C THR A 269 17.90 -38.03 6.20
N ASP A 270 18.22 -39.28 5.83
CA ASP A 270 17.26 -40.29 5.37
C ASP A 270 16.34 -39.76 4.28
N TYR A 271 16.92 -39.34 3.16
CA TYR A 271 16.22 -38.71 2.03
C TYR A 271 16.23 -39.56 0.77
N ALA A 272 15.25 -39.33 -0.11
CA ALA A 272 15.20 -39.90 -1.44
C ALA A 272 15.52 -38.81 -2.48
N VAL A 273 16.40 -39.15 -3.43
CA VAL A 273 16.63 -38.35 -4.65
C VAL A 273 15.86 -38.98 -5.78
N ARG A 274 14.96 -38.22 -6.41
CA ARG A 274 14.18 -38.67 -7.57
C ARG A 274 14.45 -37.76 -8.75
N ILE A 275 14.64 -38.34 -9.94
CA ILE A 275 14.79 -37.59 -11.19
C ILE A 275 13.60 -37.91 -12.08
N TYR A 276 12.96 -36.86 -12.59
CA TYR A 276 11.82 -36.92 -13.49
C TYR A 276 12.15 -36.33 -14.84
N ALA A 277 11.66 -36.93 -15.90
CA ALA A 277 11.64 -36.31 -17.20
C ALA A 277 10.61 -35.15 -17.25
N THR A 278 10.72 -34.27 -18.25
CA THR A 278 9.82 -33.11 -18.40
C THR A 278 8.33 -33.46 -18.58
N ASN A 279 8.03 -34.70 -18.98
CA ASN A 279 6.66 -35.22 -19.06
C ASN A 279 6.14 -35.76 -17.71
N GLY A 280 6.90 -35.62 -16.61
CA GLY A 280 6.55 -36.06 -15.26
C GLY A 280 6.86 -37.53 -14.96
N SER A 281 7.41 -38.31 -15.90
CA SER A 281 7.77 -39.72 -15.63
C SER A 281 9.01 -39.80 -14.75
N LEU A 282 8.98 -40.62 -13.70
CA LEU A 282 10.14 -40.96 -12.87
C LEU A 282 11.12 -41.77 -13.69
N VAL A 283 12.36 -41.28 -13.82
CA VAL A 283 13.43 -41.95 -14.58
C VAL A 283 14.53 -42.54 -13.68
N MET A 284 14.62 -42.07 -12.43
CA MET A 284 15.58 -42.55 -11.47
C MET A 284 15.14 -42.23 -10.04
N GLU A 285 15.49 -43.16 -9.10
CA GLU A 285 15.39 -42.94 -7.66
C GLU A 285 16.61 -43.51 -6.96
N GLN A 286 17.13 -42.76 -5.99
CA GLN A 286 18.26 -43.20 -5.13
C GLN A 286 18.07 -42.68 -3.71
N LEU A 287 18.28 -43.57 -2.73
CA LEU A 287 18.22 -43.21 -1.32
C LEU A 287 19.58 -42.70 -0.81
N GLY A 288 19.54 -41.65 0.01
CA GLY A 288 20.69 -41.09 0.71
C GLY A 288 20.46 -41.04 2.22
N ASN A 289 21.49 -41.24 3.00
CA ASN A 289 21.33 -41.28 4.46
C ASN A 289 21.79 -39.98 5.12
N ASN A 290 22.96 -39.46 4.74
CA ASN A 290 23.53 -38.23 5.29
C ASN A 290 24.44 -37.50 4.30
N GLY A 291 24.41 -36.16 4.30
CA GLY A 291 25.42 -35.32 3.69
C GLY A 291 25.42 -35.35 2.15
N SER A 292 26.44 -35.97 1.55
CA SER A 292 26.64 -35.94 0.11
C SER A 292 26.35 -37.29 -0.54
N ILE A 293 25.65 -37.27 -1.70
CA ILE A 293 25.39 -38.45 -2.53
C ILE A 293 25.81 -38.16 -3.97
N ALA A 294 26.34 -39.14 -4.67
CA ALA A 294 26.63 -39.08 -6.09
C ALA A 294 25.59 -39.92 -6.86
N VAL A 295 24.85 -39.28 -7.74
CA VAL A 295 23.76 -39.86 -8.53
C VAL A 295 24.26 -40.04 -9.95
N PRO A 296 24.39 -41.27 -10.49
CA PRO A 296 24.84 -41.51 -11.85
C PRO A 296 23.75 -41.07 -12.86
N VAL A 297 24.11 -40.30 -13.86
CA VAL A 297 23.18 -39.80 -14.90
C VAL A 297 23.63 -40.14 -16.32
N ASN A 298 24.72 -40.90 -16.48
CA ASN A 298 25.30 -41.27 -17.78
C ASN A 298 24.40 -42.18 -18.61
N HIS A 299 23.38 -42.80 -18.03
CA HIS A 299 22.38 -43.63 -18.70
C HIS A 299 21.13 -42.83 -19.12
N LEU A 300 21.01 -41.57 -18.70
CA LEU A 300 19.89 -40.72 -19.08
C LEU A 300 20.16 -40.06 -20.44
N ALA A 301 19.12 -39.86 -21.22
CA ALA A 301 19.19 -39.11 -22.45
C ALA A 301 19.61 -37.65 -22.19
N LYS A 302 20.30 -37.02 -23.13
CA LYS A 302 20.62 -35.61 -23.04
C LYS A 302 19.36 -34.77 -22.98
N GLY A 303 19.24 -33.89 -22.01
CA GLY A 303 18.04 -33.10 -21.83
C GLY A 303 17.92 -32.42 -20.47
N VAL A 304 16.77 -31.83 -20.24
CA VAL A 304 16.37 -31.21 -18.98
C VAL A 304 15.57 -32.19 -18.16
N TYR A 305 15.85 -32.22 -16.87
CA TYR A 305 15.18 -33.08 -15.89
C TYR A 305 14.84 -32.28 -14.64
N ILE A 306 13.83 -32.76 -13.91
CA ILE A 306 13.48 -32.26 -12.57
C ILE A 306 14.00 -33.26 -11.55
N LEU A 307 14.82 -32.76 -10.62
CA LEU A 307 15.35 -33.53 -9.52
C LEU A 307 14.63 -33.10 -8.23
N THR A 308 14.11 -34.04 -7.45
CA THR A 308 13.57 -33.80 -6.11
C THR A 308 14.43 -34.50 -5.06
N ILE A 309 14.54 -33.89 -3.89
CA ILE A 309 15.18 -34.45 -2.70
C ILE A 309 14.17 -34.35 -1.57
N ASP A 310 13.71 -35.49 -1.09
CA ASP A 310 12.59 -35.53 -0.16
C ASP A 310 12.91 -36.41 1.05
N ASN A 311 12.55 -35.97 2.25
CA ASN A 311 12.46 -36.78 3.46
C ASN A 311 11.09 -36.58 4.14
N ALA A 312 10.91 -37.13 5.36
CA ALA A 312 9.62 -37.03 6.06
C ALA A 312 9.21 -35.59 6.45
N GLN A 313 10.15 -34.66 6.52
CA GLN A 313 9.96 -33.29 7.01
C GLN A 313 10.12 -32.21 5.93
N GLN A 314 10.93 -32.50 4.89
CA GLN A 314 11.36 -31.50 3.92
C GLN A 314 11.33 -32.06 2.51
N SER A 315 11.06 -31.19 1.53
CA SER A 315 11.14 -31.49 0.10
C SER A 315 11.81 -30.32 -0.62
N SER A 316 12.74 -30.63 -1.52
CA SER A 316 13.34 -29.63 -2.40
C SER A 316 13.29 -30.09 -3.85
N ARG A 317 13.16 -29.16 -4.81
CA ARG A 317 13.05 -29.45 -6.24
C ARG A 317 14.03 -28.59 -7.03
N HIS A 318 14.75 -29.21 -7.96
CA HIS A 318 15.79 -28.57 -8.74
C HIS A 318 15.71 -28.96 -10.21
N ARG A 319 16.01 -28.00 -11.10
CA ARG A 319 16.20 -28.27 -12.52
C ARG A 319 17.65 -28.67 -12.79
N VAL A 320 17.86 -29.79 -13.45
CA VAL A 320 19.18 -30.28 -13.82
C VAL A 320 19.27 -30.53 -15.33
N VAL A 321 20.46 -30.42 -15.89
CA VAL A 321 20.71 -30.62 -17.31
C VAL A 321 21.74 -31.73 -17.48
N VAL A 322 21.43 -32.76 -18.30
CA VAL A 322 22.31 -33.86 -18.68
C VAL A 322 22.80 -33.61 -20.09
N LYS A 323 24.13 -33.72 -20.34
CA LYS A 323 24.80 -33.50 -21.66
C LYS A 323 25.30 -34.79 -22.27
#